data_757b6d41edcca20671ce1f2f8217ec1b
#
_entry.id   757b6d41edcca20671ce1f2f8217ec1b
#
_cell.length_a   1.000
_cell.length_b   1.000
_cell.length_c   1.000
_cell.angle_alpha   90.00
_cell.angle_beta   90.00
_cell.angle_gamma   90.00
#
_symmetry.space_group_name_H-M   'P 1'
#
loop_
_entity.id
_entity.type
_entity.pdbx_description
1 polymer ?
#
loop_
_entity_poly.entity_id
_entity_poly.type
_entity_poly.pdbx_seq_one_letter_code
_entity_poly.pdbx_strand_id
1 'polypeptide(L)'
;FSLSNLADGTYTVTSSFSAGWATSPRSGIGKSYSFTFQFKVDSTAPTMNNVSTSSTGKYTNSSTYVSASDSMSGVECIYMKTPGSSSYGNMGTSTTVSSSGMNGLYSFYAKDKAGNTSRTYFLYLDTVKPTGKIKNSNGTEITGSYTNQTFSYSATDSGSGISYLQYKKPSSSSWLTYTSGTSISASAASGTYQFRAVDKAGNISATKSITLDSSKPTMTLYSGDVSVSNGFKSIANYIKATATDSGSGVKTIYVKKPGASSYTEYASGTQLTADGAYSFYCVDNAGNASQTYTISMDHTRPTITSSVGGFGKTLQDGFTVTASDNYSGVTLYYKTPNSTSFVASTTSSVVFSKTAVNGTYGFYAVDGFG
;
A
#
# COMPACT_ATOMS: atom_id res chain seq x y z
N PHE A 1 80.35 -1.60 -5.24
CA PHE A 1 79.41 -1.84 -4.11
C PHE A 1 78.08 -2.20 -4.71
N SER A 2 77.61 -3.40 -4.47
CA SER A 2 76.22 -3.82 -4.76
C SER A 2 75.39 -3.66 -3.47
N LEU A 3 74.34 -2.84 -3.50
CA LEU A 3 73.42 -2.64 -2.40
C LEU A 3 72.13 -3.49 -2.70
N SER A 4 72.27 -4.81 -2.66
CA SER A 4 71.12 -5.72 -2.83
C SER A 4 70.54 -6.14 -1.46
N ASN A 5 69.21 -6.30 -1.39
CA ASN A 5 68.47 -6.76 -0.20
C ASN A 5 68.53 -5.84 1.05
N LEU A 6 68.48 -4.55 0.84
CA LEU A 6 68.30 -3.58 1.94
C LEU A 6 66.85 -3.62 2.43
N ALA A 7 66.65 -3.67 3.73
CA ALA A 7 65.33 -3.50 4.36
C ALA A 7 64.83 -2.04 4.15
N ASP A 8 63.50 -1.88 4.34
CA ASP A 8 62.93 -0.50 4.31
C ASP A 8 63.62 0.37 5.38
N GLY A 9 64.05 1.56 4.96
CA GLY A 9 64.77 2.48 5.86
C GLY A 9 65.46 3.59 5.15
N THR A 10 66.02 4.54 5.94
CA THR A 10 66.88 5.61 5.46
C THR A 10 68.33 5.20 5.66
N TYR A 11 69.10 5.21 4.60
CA TYR A 11 70.50 4.84 4.61
C TYR A 11 71.37 6.06 4.34
N THR A 12 72.49 6.16 5.09
CA THR A 12 73.49 7.17 4.90
C THR A 12 74.77 6.49 4.44
N VAL A 13 75.25 6.85 3.27
CA VAL A 13 76.54 6.38 2.74
C VAL A 13 77.54 7.51 2.81
N THR A 14 78.62 7.26 3.54
CA THR A 14 79.78 8.17 3.61
C THR A 14 80.96 7.52 2.93
N SER A 15 81.50 8.16 1.93
CA SER A 15 82.77 7.73 1.28
C SER A 15 83.85 8.74 1.52
N SER A 16 84.97 8.26 1.95
CA SER A 16 86.14 9.10 2.13
C SER A 16 87.28 8.57 1.28
N PHE A 17 88.04 9.47 0.68
CA PHE A 17 89.29 9.16 -0.02
C PHE A 17 90.38 10.14 0.38
N SER A 18 91.56 9.62 0.54
CA SER A 18 92.75 10.43 0.83
C SER A 18 93.66 10.45 -0.41
N ALA A 19 93.93 11.58 -0.92
CA ALA A 19 94.93 11.76 -1.98
C ALA A 19 96.36 11.84 -1.32
N GLY A 20 97.08 10.73 -1.40
CA GLY A 20 98.47 10.69 -1.01
C GLY A 20 99.39 10.78 -2.22
N TRP A 21 100.28 11.67 -2.27
CA TRP A 21 101.39 11.71 -3.24
C TRP A 21 102.47 10.81 -2.77
N ALA A 22 102.65 9.70 -3.45
CA ALA A 22 103.80 8.84 -3.18
C ALA A 22 104.94 9.21 -4.09
N THR A 23 105.72 10.17 -3.71
CA THR A 23 107.16 10.33 -4.01
C THR A 23 107.59 11.75 -3.69
N SER A 24 108.06 12.02 -2.45
CA SER A 24 109.07 13.00 -2.09
C SER A 24 109.11 13.22 -0.56
N PRO A 25 110.24 13.42 0.08
CA PRO A 25 110.35 13.50 1.55
C PRO A 25 110.00 14.88 2.08
N ARG A 26 108.76 15.29 1.93
CA ARG A 26 108.20 16.42 2.66
C ARG A 26 106.83 15.97 3.17
N SER A 27 106.67 16.08 4.44
CA SER A 27 105.39 15.88 5.14
C SER A 27 104.28 16.66 4.45
N GLY A 28 103.65 16.07 3.50
CA GLY A 28 102.54 16.67 2.79
C GLY A 28 101.25 16.22 3.45
N ILE A 29 100.50 17.13 3.87
CA ILE A 29 99.16 17.00 4.43
C ILE A 29 98.30 16.30 3.39
N GLY A 30 98.06 15.00 3.58
CA GLY A 30 97.03 14.26 2.81
C GLY A 30 95.66 14.94 3.05
N LYS A 31 95.08 15.47 2.01
CA LYS A 31 93.72 15.97 2.14
C LYS A 31 92.77 14.81 1.99
N SER A 32 91.99 14.59 3.02
CA SER A 32 90.86 13.68 2.97
C SER A 32 89.60 14.42 2.51
N TYR A 33 88.94 13.85 1.57
CA TYR A 33 87.65 14.34 1.11
C TYR A 33 86.63 13.29 1.47
N SER A 34 85.53 13.72 2.09
CA SER A 34 84.39 12.89 2.35
C SER A 34 83.15 13.53 1.73
N PHE A 35 82.34 12.72 1.16
CA PHE A 35 80.98 13.09 0.80
C PHE A 35 80.01 12.11 1.39
N THR A 36 78.87 12.63 1.81
CA THR A 36 77.79 11.87 2.42
C THR A 36 76.52 12.10 1.61
N PHE A 37 75.87 11.07 1.23
CA PHE A 37 74.53 11.13 0.64
C PHE A 37 73.59 10.20 1.38
N GLN A 38 72.32 10.57 1.39
CA GLN A 38 71.26 9.75 1.95
C GLN A 38 70.31 9.30 0.86
N PHE A 39 69.87 8.06 0.98
CA PHE A 39 68.76 7.54 0.16
C PHE A 39 67.81 6.70 1.03
N LYS A 40 66.56 6.60 0.59
CA LYS A 40 65.56 5.76 1.24
C LYS A 40 65.33 4.52 0.41
N VAL A 41 65.20 3.40 1.10
CA VAL A 41 64.71 2.13 0.54
C VAL A 41 63.27 1.97 1.04
N ASP A 42 62.36 1.77 0.14
CA ASP A 42 60.95 1.56 0.43
C ASP A 42 60.41 0.46 -0.52
N SER A 43 60.02 -0.64 0.02
CA SER A 43 59.40 -1.76 -0.67
C SER A 43 57.96 -1.98 -0.27
N THR A 44 57.43 -1.13 0.63
CA THR A 44 56.06 -1.22 1.16
C THR A 44 55.12 -0.46 0.29
N ALA A 45 54.08 -1.12 -0.21
CA ALA A 45 53.06 -0.51 -1.04
C ALA A 45 52.11 0.37 -0.21
N PRO A 46 51.65 1.51 -0.78
CA PRO A 46 50.68 2.40 -0.09
C PRO A 46 49.35 1.71 0.20
N THR A 47 48.66 2.21 1.24
CA THR A 47 47.32 1.74 1.64
C THR A 47 46.29 2.81 1.34
N MET A 48 45.11 2.41 0.82
CA MET A 48 44.03 3.35 0.51
C MET A 48 42.98 3.40 1.60
N ASN A 49 42.39 4.59 1.79
CA ASN A 49 41.37 4.89 2.79
C ASN A 49 39.99 5.09 2.14
N ASN A 50 38.93 4.79 2.89
CA ASN A 50 37.52 4.97 2.52
C ASN A 50 37.02 4.12 1.32
N VAL A 51 37.79 3.13 0.92
CA VAL A 51 37.52 2.17 -0.15
C VAL A 51 37.67 0.73 0.37
N SER A 52 37.25 -0.26 -0.39
CA SER A 52 37.27 -1.69 0.00
C SER A 52 38.13 -2.48 -0.94
N THR A 53 38.76 -3.55 -0.41
CA THR A 53 39.44 -4.56 -1.24
C THR A 53 38.49 -5.61 -1.81
N SER A 54 37.21 -5.64 -1.35
CA SER A 54 36.18 -6.47 -1.94
C SER A 54 35.85 -6.01 -3.36
N SER A 55 35.77 -6.92 -4.31
CA SER A 55 35.43 -6.62 -5.70
C SER A 55 34.03 -6.01 -5.89
N THR A 56 33.14 -6.13 -4.87
CA THR A 56 31.84 -5.45 -4.86
C THR A 56 31.93 -3.98 -4.43
N GLY A 57 33.05 -3.56 -3.85
CA GLY A 57 33.29 -2.22 -3.34
C GLY A 57 32.66 -1.95 -1.98
N LYS A 58 33.00 -0.78 -1.44
CA LYS A 58 32.26 -0.14 -0.35
C LYS A 58 31.09 0.62 -0.96
N TYR A 59 29.87 0.32 -0.57
CA TYR A 59 28.69 1.04 -1.08
C TYR A 59 28.56 2.42 -0.43
N THR A 60 28.13 3.41 -1.22
CA THR A 60 27.87 4.78 -0.76
C THR A 60 26.82 5.46 -1.63
N ASN A 61 25.99 6.31 -1.02
CA ASN A 61 25.06 7.21 -1.71
C ASN A 61 25.46 8.69 -1.57
N SER A 62 26.63 8.95 -1.01
CA SER A 62 27.13 10.30 -0.73
C SER A 62 28.52 10.49 -1.28
N SER A 63 28.94 11.75 -1.40
CA SER A 63 30.29 12.09 -1.80
C SER A 63 31.31 11.47 -0.85
N THR A 64 32.29 10.76 -1.41
CA THR A 64 33.30 10.04 -0.64
C THR A 64 34.70 10.54 -1.01
N TYR A 65 35.40 11.06 -0.01
CA TYR A 65 36.79 11.44 -0.13
C TYR A 65 37.68 10.19 -0.06
N VAL A 66 38.52 9.99 -1.08
CA VAL A 66 39.45 8.86 -1.22
C VAL A 66 40.85 9.38 -1.11
N SER A 67 41.64 8.81 -0.21
CA SER A 67 43.05 9.14 -0.01
C SER A 67 43.86 7.86 0.12
N ALA A 68 45.17 8.01 0.08
CA ALA A 68 46.11 6.94 0.36
C ALA A 68 47.12 7.40 1.42
N SER A 69 47.76 6.47 2.09
CA SER A 69 48.84 6.68 3.03
C SER A 69 49.98 5.72 2.75
N ASP A 70 51.18 6.22 2.89
CA ASP A 70 52.43 5.52 2.86
C ASP A 70 53.38 6.07 3.91
N SER A 71 54.10 5.24 4.65
CA SER A 71 54.85 5.63 5.81
C SER A 71 56.34 5.98 5.52
N MET A 72 56.81 5.58 4.33
CA MET A 72 58.24 5.71 4.00
C MET A 72 58.52 6.73 2.92
N SER A 73 58.20 6.44 1.68
CA SER A 73 58.47 7.34 0.55
C SER A 73 57.36 8.38 0.35
N GLY A 74 56.16 8.11 0.90
CA GLY A 74 54.95 8.88 0.75
C GLY A 74 54.27 8.66 -0.58
N VAL A 75 52.99 8.97 -0.63
CA VAL A 75 52.15 8.76 -1.82
C VAL A 75 52.59 9.67 -2.96
N GLU A 76 52.80 9.08 -4.16
CA GLU A 76 53.01 9.82 -5.40
C GLU A 76 51.67 10.25 -5.99
N CYS A 77 50.80 9.28 -6.25
CA CYS A 77 49.47 9.56 -6.81
C CYS A 77 48.49 8.38 -6.61
N ILE A 78 47.22 8.71 -6.71
CA ILE A 78 46.10 7.77 -6.81
C ILE A 78 45.66 7.71 -8.27
N TYR A 79 45.41 6.54 -8.75
CA TYR A 79 44.79 6.25 -10.05
C TYR A 79 43.35 5.78 -9.84
N MET A 80 42.44 6.37 -10.59
CA MET A 80 41.01 6.04 -10.53
C MET A 80 40.47 5.65 -11.90
N LYS A 81 39.68 4.61 -11.92
CA LYS A 81 38.87 4.19 -13.07
C LYS A 81 37.40 4.38 -12.72
N THR A 82 36.68 5.17 -13.51
CA THR A 82 35.24 5.43 -13.36
C THR A 82 34.40 4.28 -13.94
N PRO A 83 33.13 4.14 -13.55
CA PRO A 83 32.22 3.16 -14.13
C PRO A 83 32.21 3.25 -15.66
N GLY A 84 32.30 2.09 -16.33
CA GLY A 84 32.32 2.03 -17.80
C GLY A 84 33.63 2.41 -18.49
N SER A 85 34.63 2.97 -17.78
CA SER A 85 35.94 3.29 -18.35
C SER A 85 36.81 2.03 -18.47
N SER A 86 37.65 1.97 -19.50
CA SER A 86 38.69 0.94 -19.66
C SER A 86 40.04 1.36 -19.08
N SER A 87 40.27 2.65 -18.79
CA SER A 87 41.56 3.21 -18.37
C SER A 87 41.50 3.91 -17.02
N TYR A 88 42.66 3.94 -16.33
CA TYR A 88 42.87 4.70 -15.10
C TYR A 88 43.36 6.12 -15.40
N GLY A 89 42.77 7.10 -14.73
CA GLY A 89 43.23 8.48 -14.73
C GLY A 89 44.03 8.81 -13.46
N ASN A 90 45.05 9.69 -13.55
CA ASN A 90 45.79 10.20 -12.39
C ASN A 90 44.95 11.26 -11.68
N MET A 91 44.74 11.09 -10.36
CA MET A 91 43.92 11.98 -9.50
C MET A 91 44.78 12.82 -8.51
N GLY A 92 46.13 12.79 -8.60
CA GLY A 92 46.96 13.34 -7.57
C GLY A 92 46.99 12.48 -6.30
N THR A 93 47.24 13.08 -5.15
CA THR A 93 47.39 12.33 -3.86
C THR A 93 46.05 12.04 -3.16
N SER A 94 44.98 12.63 -3.63
CA SER A 94 43.59 12.38 -3.14
C SER A 94 42.56 12.72 -4.21
N THR A 95 41.34 12.21 -4.06
CA THR A 95 40.21 12.53 -4.96
C THR A 95 38.89 12.41 -4.21
N THR A 96 37.82 12.97 -4.78
CA THR A 96 36.48 12.81 -4.26
C THR A 96 35.58 12.20 -5.35
N VAL A 97 34.97 11.07 -5.05
CA VAL A 97 33.84 10.57 -5.84
C VAL A 97 32.63 11.36 -5.40
N SER A 98 32.11 12.22 -6.28
CA SER A 98 30.94 13.07 -5.99
C SER A 98 29.66 12.24 -6.00
N SER A 99 28.71 12.56 -5.11
CA SER A 99 27.34 12.00 -5.15
C SER A 99 26.57 12.35 -6.42
N SER A 100 27.00 13.36 -7.18
CA SER A 100 26.49 13.69 -8.51
C SER A 100 27.24 12.97 -9.63
N GLY A 101 28.22 12.12 -9.29
CA GLY A 101 28.97 11.34 -10.25
C GLY A 101 28.17 10.21 -10.86
N MET A 102 28.80 9.48 -11.78
CA MET A 102 28.20 8.32 -12.43
C MET A 102 27.99 7.18 -11.42
N ASN A 103 26.77 6.67 -11.26
CA ASN A 103 26.52 5.49 -10.44
C ASN A 103 27.26 4.26 -11.01
N GLY A 104 27.78 3.43 -10.10
CA GLY A 104 28.51 2.22 -10.46
C GLY A 104 29.83 2.05 -9.72
N LEU A 105 30.60 1.07 -10.18
CA LEU A 105 31.84 0.66 -9.53
C LEU A 105 33.03 1.49 -9.98
N TYR A 106 33.63 2.21 -9.05
CA TYR A 106 34.92 2.86 -9.18
C TYR A 106 36.02 1.93 -8.70
N SER A 107 37.16 1.92 -9.41
CA SER A 107 38.35 1.17 -9.04
C SER A 107 39.52 2.08 -8.81
N PHE A 108 40.36 1.80 -7.83
CA PHE A 108 41.48 2.65 -7.44
C PHE A 108 42.72 1.83 -7.16
N TYR A 109 43.87 2.38 -7.42
CA TYR A 109 45.14 1.99 -6.81
C TYR A 109 45.99 3.20 -6.55
N ALA A 110 46.92 3.10 -5.63
CA ALA A 110 47.88 4.16 -5.32
C ALA A 110 49.29 3.70 -5.69
N LYS A 111 50.13 4.67 -6.03
CA LYS A 111 51.55 4.52 -6.25
C LYS A 111 52.30 5.44 -5.29
N ASP A 112 53.37 4.98 -4.67
CA ASP A 112 54.26 5.77 -3.85
C ASP A 112 55.41 6.38 -4.66
N LYS A 113 56.22 7.23 -4.04
CA LYS A 113 57.37 7.88 -4.69
C LYS A 113 58.52 6.94 -4.95
N ALA A 114 58.56 5.73 -4.31
CA ALA A 114 59.54 4.70 -4.56
C ALA A 114 59.16 3.79 -5.74
N GLY A 115 57.90 3.90 -6.21
CA GLY A 115 57.37 3.14 -7.36
C GLY A 115 56.53 1.92 -6.97
N ASN A 116 56.32 1.63 -5.66
CA ASN A 116 55.49 0.54 -5.24
C ASN A 116 53.99 0.86 -5.51
N THR A 117 53.24 -0.12 -5.91
CA THR A 117 51.82 0.04 -6.21
C THR A 117 50.93 -0.79 -5.26
N SER A 118 49.86 -0.17 -4.77
CA SER A 118 48.88 -0.89 -3.97
C SER A 118 48.13 -1.95 -4.79
N ARG A 119 47.44 -2.85 -4.09
CA ARG A 119 46.36 -3.62 -4.73
C ARG A 119 45.23 -2.71 -5.18
N THR A 120 44.33 -3.24 -6.02
CA THR A 120 43.13 -2.52 -6.44
C THR A 120 42.10 -2.47 -5.33
N TYR A 121 41.50 -1.30 -5.15
CA TYR A 121 40.41 -1.03 -4.21
C TYR A 121 39.18 -0.56 -4.98
N PHE A 122 38.00 -0.65 -4.36
CA PHE A 122 36.73 -0.44 -5.01
C PHE A 122 35.80 0.41 -4.14
N LEU A 123 35.00 1.25 -4.81
CA LEU A 123 33.90 2.03 -4.25
C LEU A 123 32.70 1.94 -5.19
N TYR A 124 31.52 1.59 -4.70
CA TYR A 124 30.30 1.55 -5.49
C TYR A 124 29.41 2.75 -5.12
N LEU A 125 29.30 3.73 -6.01
CA LEU A 125 28.37 4.84 -5.87
C LEU A 125 27.01 4.44 -6.39
N ASP A 126 25.99 4.63 -5.56
CA ASP A 126 24.60 4.43 -5.93
C ASP A 126 23.69 5.45 -5.24
N THR A 127 23.09 6.32 -6.02
CA THR A 127 22.16 7.36 -5.56
C THR A 127 20.73 7.08 -5.98
N VAL A 128 20.48 5.92 -6.64
CA VAL A 128 19.15 5.50 -7.07
C VAL A 128 18.41 4.88 -5.89
N LYS A 129 17.19 5.35 -5.64
CA LYS A 129 16.36 4.81 -4.56
C LYS A 129 15.66 3.52 -5.00
N PRO A 130 15.49 2.54 -4.10
CA PRO A 130 14.70 1.35 -4.38
C PRO A 130 13.24 1.69 -4.75
N THR A 131 12.63 0.82 -5.54
CA THR A 131 11.21 0.88 -5.88
C THR A 131 10.45 -0.27 -5.23
N GLY A 132 9.43 0.07 -4.42
CA GLY A 132 8.62 -0.89 -3.69
C GLY A 132 7.23 -1.07 -4.29
N LYS A 133 6.66 -2.30 -4.15
CA LYS A 133 5.32 -2.68 -4.61
C LYS A 133 4.61 -3.49 -3.54
N ILE A 134 3.31 -3.19 -3.34
CA ILE A 134 2.39 -4.02 -2.54
C ILE A 134 1.61 -4.90 -3.50
N LYS A 135 1.53 -6.20 -3.22
CA LYS A 135 0.89 -7.19 -4.08
C LYS A 135 -0.10 -8.04 -3.29
N ASN A 136 -1.19 -8.45 -3.92
CA ASN A 136 -2.10 -9.45 -3.36
C ASN A 136 -1.49 -10.87 -3.45
N SER A 137 -2.21 -11.87 -2.91
CA SER A 137 -1.77 -13.27 -2.93
C SER A 137 -1.55 -13.85 -4.32
N ASN A 138 -2.17 -13.27 -5.35
CA ASN A 138 -2.01 -13.68 -6.75
C ASN A 138 -0.84 -12.97 -7.46
N GLY A 139 -0.07 -12.14 -6.74
CA GLY A 139 1.06 -11.41 -7.30
C GLY A 139 0.69 -10.11 -8.03
N THR A 140 -0.60 -9.77 -8.10
CA THR A 140 -1.07 -8.51 -8.73
C THR A 140 -0.78 -7.32 -7.82
N GLU A 141 -0.26 -6.23 -8.39
CA GLU A 141 0.00 -5.00 -7.64
C GLU A 141 -1.32 -4.35 -7.18
N ILE A 142 -1.41 -4.03 -5.89
CA ILE A 142 -2.52 -3.26 -5.32
C ILE A 142 -2.18 -1.79 -5.46
N THR A 143 -2.93 -1.08 -6.30
CA THR A 143 -2.75 0.36 -6.57
C THR A 143 -3.68 1.24 -5.75
N GLY A 144 -4.73 0.66 -5.14
CA GLY A 144 -5.67 1.36 -4.26
C GLY A 144 -5.11 1.60 -2.85
N SER A 145 -5.79 2.48 -2.11
CA SER A 145 -5.41 2.82 -0.73
C SER A 145 -5.93 1.82 0.30
N TYR A 146 -6.90 0.99 -0.05
CA TYR A 146 -7.59 0.05 0.83
C TYR A 146 -7.57 -1.38 0.27
N THR A 147 -7.64 -2.37 1.15
CA THR A 147 -7.78 -3.79 0.78
C THR A 147 -8.44 -4.58 1.91
N ASN A 148 -9.20 -5.60 1.55
CA ASN A 148 -9.69 -6.65 2.45
C ASN A 148 -8.99 -8.00 2.20
N GLN A 149 -7.93 -8.01 1.38
CA GLN A 149 -7.22 -9.20 0.96
C GLN A 149 -5.89 -9.35 1.70
N THR A 150 -5.37 -10.57 1.72
CA THR A 150 -3.98 -10.85 2.10
C THR A 150 -3.04 -10.19 1.10
N PHE A 151 -2.00 -9.53 1.60
CA PHE A 151 -1.03 -8.79 0.77
C PHE A 151 0.40 -8.98 1.26
N SER A 152 1.36 -8.66 0.42
CA SER A 152 2.80 -8.69 0.71
C SER A 152 3.49 -7.47 0.10
N TYR A 153 4.70 -7.18 0.57
CA TYR A 153 5.55 -6.12 0.02
C TYR A 153 6.83 -6.70 -0.55
N SER A 154 7.25 -6.17 -1.67
CA SER A 154 8.54 -6.46 -2.30
C SER A 154 9.14 -5.18 -2.84
N ALA A 155 10.46 -5.15 -3.00
CA ALA A 155 11.14 -4.02 -3.63
C ALA A 155 12.26 -4.51 -4.54
N THR A 156 12.62 -3.68 -5.50
CA THR A 156 13.75 -3.86 -6.41
C THR A 156 14.61 -2.61 -6.42
N ASP A 157 15.88 -2.82 -6.66
CA ASP A 157 16.85 -1.77 -6.87
C ASP A 157 17.80 -2.18 -7.99
N SER A 158 18.10 -1.25 -8.90
CA SER A 158 18.93 -1.51 -10.08
C SER A 158 20.41 -1.23 -9.86
N GLY A 159 20.77 -0.57 -8.75
CA GLY A 159 22.13 -0.20 -8.43
C GLY A 159 22.80 -1.15 -7.45
N SER A 160 22.88 -0.77 -6.19
CA SER A 160 23.54 -1.54 -5.15
C SER A 160 22.76 -2.77 -4.68
N GLY A 161 21.49 -2.85 -5.03
CA GLY A 161 20.56 -3.91 -4.63
C GLY A 161 20.01 -3.70 -3.21
N ILE A 162 18.91 -4.39 -2.92
CA ILE A 162 18.23 -4.28 -1.62
C ILE A 162 19.11 -4.80 -0.49
N SER A 163 19.21 -4.00 0.59
CA SER A 163 19.82 -4.40 1.85
C SER A 163 18.78 -5.02 2.78
N TYR A 164 17.70 -4.30 3.06
CA TYR A 164 16.59 -4.79 3.90
C TYR A 164 15.29 -4.04 3.63
N LEU A 165 14.20 -4.66 4.05
CA LEU A 165 12.86 -4.07 3.98
C LEU A 165 12.38 -3.76 5.39
N GLN A 166 11.52 -2.74 5.50
CA GLN A 166 10.92 -2.33 6.76
C GLN A 166 9.43 -2.08 6.59
N TYR A 167 8.68 -2.29 7.67
CA TYR A 167 7.26 -1.96 7.74
C TYR A 167 6.86 -1.37 9.09
N LYS A 168 5.75 -0.65 9.10
CA LYS A 168 5.02 -0.26 10.31
C LYS A 168 3.67 -0.94 10.31
N LYS A 169 3.27 -1.45 11.47
CA LYS A 169 1.91 -1.94 11.72
C LYS A 169 0.97 -0.76 12.01
N PRO A 170 -0.34 -0.97 11.91
CA PRO A 170 -1.32 0.03 12.35
C PRO A 170 -0.99 0.54 13.77
N SER A 171 -1.15 1.84 13.99
CA SER A 171 -0.89 2.53 15.26
C SER A 171 0.56 2.45 15.80
N SER A 172 1.51 1.90 15.03
CA SER A 172 2.93 1.86 15.41
C SER A 172 3.68 3.08 14.89
N SER A 173 4.51 3.69 15.74
CA SER A 173 5.46 4.75 15.34
C SER A 173 6.79 4.19 14.82
N SER A 174 7.13 2.94 15.14
CA SER A 174 8.44 2.34 14.90
C SER A 174 8.47 1.50 13.63
N TRP A 175 9.60 1.58 12.88
CA TRP A 175 9.89 0.70 11.77
C TRP A 175 10.43 -0.64 12.27
N LEU A 176 9.83 -1.73 11.82
CA LEU A 176 10.22 -3.10 12.09
C LEU A 176 10.84 -3.72 10.82
N THR A 177 11.71 -4.70 10.99
CA THR A 177 12.23 -5.48 9.85
C THR A 177 11.10 -6.27 9.21
N TYR A 178 11.06 -6.24 7.87
CA TYR A 178 10.12 -7.03 7.07
C TYR A 178 10.89 -8.01 6.19
N THR A 179 10.53 -9.29 6.26
CA THR A 179 11.09 -10.32 5.38
C THR A 179 10.36 -10.30 4.04
N SER A 180 11.11 -10.17 2.94
CA SER A 180 10.53 -10.15 1.59
C SER A 180 9.65 -11.38 1.34
N GLY A 181 8.46 -11.15 0.80
CA GLY A 181 7.47 -12.20 0.52
C GLY A 181 6.64 -12.65 1.72
N THR A 182 6.88 -12.16 2.93
CA THR A 182 5.98 -12.41 4.07
C THR A 182 4.61 -11.81 3.79
N SER A 183 3.57 -12.61 3.95
CA SER A 183 2.19 -12.15 3.76
C SER A 183 1.62 -11.53 5.04
N ILE A 184 0.91 -10.42 4.90
CA ILE A 184 0.02 -9.87 5.90
C ILE A 184 -1.37 -10.43 5.61
N SER A 185 -1.92 -11.22 6.55
CA SER A 185 -3.22 -11.86 6.40
C SER A 185 -4.36 -10.83 6.32
N ALA A 186 -5.41 -11.14 5.55
CA ALA A 186 -6.68 -10.39 5.57
C ALA A 186 -7.33 -10.34 6.97
N SER A 187 -7.00 -11.28 7.86
CA SER A 187 -7.46 -11.31 9.26
C SER A 187 -6.53 -10.62 10.25
N ALA A 188 -5.46 -9.97 9.77
CA ALA A 188 -4.57 -9.20 10.62
C ALA A 188 -5.29 -7.93 11.15
N ALA A 189 -4.65 -7.21 12.08
CA ALA A 189 -5.20 -5.97 12.62
C ALA A 189 -5.54 -4.97 11.51
N SER A 190 -6.79 -4.51 11.47
CA SER A 190 -7.23 -3.46 10.54
C SER A 190 -6.50 -2.15 10.80
N GLY A 191 -6.25 -1.39 9.75
CA GLY A 191 -5.58 -0.10 9.79
C GLY A 191 -4.45 0.01 8.77
N THR A 192 -3.72 1.13 8.81
CA THR A 192 -2.71 1.46 7.81
C THR A 192 -1.37 0.80 8.10
N TYR A 193 -0.91 -0.01 7.16
CA TYR A 193 0.43 -0.55 7.07
C TYR A 193 1.28 0.34 6.16
N GLN A 194 2.53 0.58 6.56
CA GLN A 194 3.49 1.34 5.77
C GLN A 194 4.72 0.48 5.49
N PHE A 195 5.30 0.63 4.31
CA PHE A 195 6.46 -0.14 3.87
C PHE A 195 7.50 0.77 3.23
N ARG A 196 8.77 0.42 3.43
CA ARG A 196 9.90 1.02 2.72
C ARG A 196 11.03 0.01 2.54
N ALA A 197 11.90 0.28 1.60
CA ALA A 197 13.10 -0.51 1.33
C ALA A 197 14.34 0.37 1.52
N VAL A 198 15.43 -0.25 1.93
CA VAL A 198 16.75 0.36 2.02
C VAL A 198 17.70 -0.48 1.17
N ASP A 199 18.48 0.15 0.29
CA ASP A 199 19.50 -0.50 -0.50
C ASP A 199 20.84 -0.61 0.26
N LYS A 200 21.85 -1.23 -0.36
CA LYS A 200 23.18 -1.40 0.26
C LYS A 200 23.97 -0.09 0.34
N ALA A 201 23.63 0.89 -0.48
CA ALA A 201 24.23 2.23 -0.43
C ALA A 201 23.60 3.15 0.62
N GLY A 202 22.45 2.75 1.18
CA GLY A 202 21.70 3.49 2.20
C GLY A 202 20.60 4.38 1.65
N ASN A 203 20.23 4.29 0.35
CA ASN A 203 19.07 5.02 -0.15
C ASN A 203 17.78 4.39 0.35
N ILE A 204 16.81 5.24 0.67
CA ILE A 204 15.51 4.80 1.19
C ILE A 204 14.43 5.06 0.13
N SER A 205 13.63 4.06 -0.17
CA SER A 205 12.50 4.16 -1.10
C SER A 205 11.45 5.14 -0.61
N ALA A 206 10.57 5.58 -1.50
CA ALA A 206 9.30 6.17 -1.10
C ALA A 206 8.52 5.19 -0.22
N THR A 207 7.84 5.72 0.80
CA THR A 207 6.93 4.92 1.64
C THR A 207 5.70 4.52 0.83
N LYS A 208 5.38 3.23 0.83
CA LYS A 208 4.12 2.69 0.33
C LYS A 208 3.19 2.42 1.49
N SER A 209 1.94 2.83 1.38
CA SER A 209 0.91 2.64 2.42
C SER A 209 -0.28 1.88 1.85
N ILE A 210 -0.88 1.03 2.68
CA ILE A 210 -2.13 0.32 2.39
C ILE A 210 -2.93 0.20 3.69
N THR A 211 -4.22 0.45 3.64
CA THR A 211 -5.12 0.26 4.79
C THR A 211 -5.86 -1.07 4.62
N LEU A 212 -5.60 -1.99 5.55
CA LEU A 212 -6.36 -3.22 5.68
C LEU A 212 -7.65 -2.92 6.40
N ASP A 213 -8.77 -3.29 5.79
CA ASP A 213 -10.09 -3.20 6.39
C ASP A 213 -10.86 -4.49 6.12
N SER A 214 -11.15 -5.23 7.19
CA SER A 214 -11.95 -6.46 7.15
C SER A 214 -13.37 -6.25 7.69
N SER A 215 -13.72 -5.03 8.12
CA SER A 215 -15.04 -4.67 8.61
C SER A 215 -16.03 -4.61 7.46
N LYS A 216 -17.25 -5.07 7.68
CA LYS A 216 -18.32 -4.91 6.71
C LYS A 216 -19.11 -3.65 7.01
N PRO A 217 -19.53 -2.87 5.99
CA PRO A 217 -20.39 -1.74 6.21
C PRO A 217 -21.76 -2.18 6.74
N THR A 218 -22.43 -1.30 7.48
CA THR A 218 -23.78 -1.50 8.02
C THR A 218 -24.76 -0.54 7.37
N MET A 219 -26.02 -0.98 7.24
CA MET A 219 -27.09 -0.17 6.67
C MET A 219 -28.15 0.12 7.70
N THR A 220 -28.80 1.29 7.55
CA THR A 220 -30.03 1.66 8.27
C THR A 220 -31.14 1.88 7.26
N LEU A 221 -32.25 1.20 7.45
CA LEU A 221 -33.48 1.37 6.65
C LEU A 221 -34.41 2.34 7.36
N TYR A 222 -35.21 3.08 6.59
CA TYR A 222 -36.19 4.01 7.12
C TYR A 222 -37.55 3.84 6.44
N SER A 223 -38.61 3.89 7.26
CA SER A 223 -40.01 4.06 6.84
C SER A 223 -40.40 5.52 7.12
N GLY A 224 -40.54 6.32 6.06
CA GLY A 224 -40.50 7.78 6.22
C GLY A 224 -39.17 8.23 6.83
N ASP A 225 -39.22 8.94 7.95
CA ASP A 225 -38.01 9.40 8.69
C ASP A 225 -37.65 8.55 9.91
N VAL A 226 -38.38 7.46 10.15
CA VAL A 226 -38.19 6.56 11.29
C VAL A 226 -37.31 5.37 10.87
N SER A 227 -36.23 5.11 11.63
CA SER A 227 -35.40 3.91 11.40
C SER A 227 -36.16 2.62 11.74
N VAL A 228 -36.00 1.60 10.90
CA VAL A 228 -36.74 0.34 11.03
C VAL A 228 -35.78 -0.85 10.89
N SER A 229 -36.25 -2.02 11.36
CA SER A 229 -35.51 -3.27 11.27
C SER A 229 -35.50 -3.83 9.83
N ASN A 230 -34.56 -4.75 9.57
CA ASN A 230 -34.54 -5.53 8.33
C ASN A 230 -35.82 -6.38 8.22
N GLY A 231 -36.44 -6.38 7.04
CA GLY A 231 -37.67 -7.08 6.76
C GLY A 231 -38.95 -6.32 7.14
N PHE A 232 -38.84 -5.02 7.49
CA PHE A 232 -39.98 -4.19 7.89
C PHE A 232 -40.99 -4.02 6.74
N LYS A 233 -42.29 -3.98 7.11
CA LYS A 233 -43.39 -3.64 6.22
C LYS A 233 -43.82 -2.18 6.47
N SER A 234 -43.68 -1.35 5.47
CA SER A 234 -43.90 0.11 5.56
C SER A 234 -45.20 0.53 4.90
N ILE A 235 -46.00 1.32 5.62
CA ILE A 235 -47.19 2.02 5.07
C ILE A 235 -46.90 3.51 4.85
N ALA A 236 -45.63 3.94 4.99
CA ALA A 236 -45.23 5.32 4.77
C ALA A 236 -45.22 5.68 3.27
N ASN A 237 -45.36 6.96 2.95
CA ASN A 237 -45.35 7.46 1.58
C ASN A 237 -44.00 7.26 0.86
N TYR A 238 -42.94 6.97 1.60
CA TYR A 238 -41.63 6.65 1.05
C TYR A 238 -40.80 5.83 2.03
N ILE A 239 -39.80 5.16 1.48
CA ILE A 239 -38.72 4.53 2.22
C ILE A 239 -37.38 5.11 1.77
N LYS A 240 -36.36 4.97 2.60
CA LYS A 240 -34.96 5.31 2.25
C LYS A 240 -33.99 4.43 3.00
N ALA A 241 -32.72 4.40 2.54
CA ALA A 241 -31.65 3.68 3.18
C ALA A 241 -30.39 4.54 3.29
N THR A 242 -29.63 4.35 4.36
CA THR A 242 -28.28 4.92 4.54
C THR A 242 -27.32 3.82 4.91
N ALA A 243 -26.01 4.07 4.76
CA ALA A 243 -24.98 3.13 5.17
C ALA A 243 -23.84 3.86 5.86
N THR A 244 -23.15 3.16 6.75
CA THR A 244 -21.94 3.62 7.45
C THR A 244 -20.89 2.53 7.48
N ASP A 245 -19.64 2.94 7.45
CA ASP A 245 -18.47 2.08 7.65
C ASP A 245 -17.39 2.88 8.37
N SER A 246 -16.75 2.24 9.37
CA SER A 246 -15.75 2.90 10.23
C SER A 246 -14.31 2.70 9.76
N GLY A 247 -14.08 1.77 8.83
CA GLY A 247 -12.75 1.44 8.34
C GLY A 247 -12.38 2.21 7.07
N SER A 248 -12.74 1.67 5.93
CA SER A 248 -12.44 2.26 4.62
C SER A 248 -13.49 3.25 4.14
N GLY A 249 -14.63 3.32 4.82
CA GLY A 249 -15.80 4.12 4.42
C GLY A 249 -16.63 3.45 3.33
N VAL A 250 -17.90 3.84 3.23
CA VAL A 250 -18.84 3.30 2.24
C VAL A 250 -18.43 3.76 0.85
N LYS A 251 -18.31 2.82 -0.08
CA LYS A 251 -18.05 3.08 -1.49
C LYS A 251 -19.36 3.29 -2.26
N THR A 252 -20.28 2.32 -2.18
CA THR A 252 -21.52 2.35 -2.97
C THR A 252 -22.61 1.60 -2.24
N ILE A 253 -23.84 2.13 -2.27
CA ILE A 253 -25.05 1.45 -1.87
C ILE A 253 -25.75 0.97 -3.15
N TYR A 254 -26.31 -0.22 -3.11
CA TYR A 254 -27.07 -0.82 -4.19
C TYR A 254 -28.50 -1.07 -3.76
N VAL A 255 -29.46 -0.85 -4.69
CA VAL A 255 -30.87 -1.18 -4.49
C VAL A 255 -31.38 -2.06 -5.62
N LYS A 256 -32.16 -3.05 -5.27
CA LYS A 256 -33.03 -3.80 -6.17
C LYS A 256 -34.46 -3.33 -5.90
N LYS A 257 -35.08 -2.67 -6.89
CA LYS A 257 -36.42 -2.09 -6.82
C LYS A 257 -37.48 -3.17 -7.10
N PRO A 258 -38.76 -2.93 -6.74
CA PRO A 258 -39.85 -3.83 -7.08
C PRO A 258 -39.86 -4.18 -8.57
N GLY A 259 -40.01 -5.48 -8.88
CA GLY A 259 -40.01 -6.00 -10.26
C GLY A 259 -38.65 -6.01 -10.98
N ALA A 260 -37.59 -5.44 -10.41
CA ALA A 260 -36.28 -5.47 -11.03
C ALA A 260 -35.61 -6.83 -10.87
N SER A 261 -34.86 -7.26 -11.89
CA SER A 261 -34.06 -8.49 -11.86
C SER A 261 -32.66 -8.25 -11.25
N SER A 262 -32.14 -7.01 -11.30
CA SER A 262 -30.76 -6.65 -10.91
C SER A 262 -30.73 -5.48 -9.93
N TYR A 263 -29.60 -5.34 -9.25
CA TYR A 263 -29.29 -4.21 -8.41
C TYR A 263 -28.75 -3.03 -9.24
N THR A 264 -29.08 -1.81 -8.83
CA THR A 264 -28.56 -0.56 -9.37
C THR A 264 -27.98 0.28 -8.25
N GLU A 265 -27.08 1.21 -8.56
CA GLU A 265 -26.54 2.13 -7.58
C GLU A 265 -27.63 3.02 -6.98
N TYR A 266 -27.50 3.33 -5.70
CA TYR A 266 -28.44 4.09 -4.93
C TYR A 266 -27.74 5.21 -4.16
N ALA A 267 -28.18 6.45 -4.36
CA ALA A 267 -27.68 7.58 -3.59
C ALA A 267 -28.27 7.54 -2.17
N SER A 268 -27.39 7.53 -1.16
CA SER A 268 -27.74 7.45 0.26
C SER A 268 -28.85 8.45 0.64
N GLY A 269 -29.90 7.98 1.29
CA GLY A 269 -31.02 8.80 1.74
C GLY A 269 -32.04 9.19 0.67
N THR A 270 -31.89 8.77 -0.58
CA THR A 270 -32.89 9.02 -1.64
C THR A 270 -34.23 8.38 -1.28
N GLN A 271 -35.31 9.10 -1.45
CA GLN A 271 -36.67 8.58 -1.20
C GLN A 271 -37.13 7.68 -2.35
N LEU A 272 -37.75 6.56 -2.01
CA LEU A 272 -38.36 5.60 -2.92
C LEU A 272 -39.84 5.49 -2.56
N THR A 273 -40.72 5.67 -3.55
CA THR A 273 -42.17 5.89 -3.35
C THR A 273 -43.07 4.83 -4.01
N ALA A 274 -42.50 3.89 -4.79
CA ALA A 274 -43.30 2.84 -5.42
C ALA A 274 -43.59 1.70 -4.44
N ASP A 275 -44.81 1.19 -4.43
CA ASP A 275 -45.16 0.01 -3.65
C ASP A 275 -44.41 -1.21 -4.14
N GLY A 276 -44.05 -2.10 -3.21
CA GLY A 276 -43.35 -3.33 -3.51
C GLY A 276 -42.17 -3.62 -2.59
N ALA A 277 -41.47 -4.72 -2.87
CA ALA A 277 -40.33 -5.18 -2.12
C ALA A 277 -39.03 -4.59 -2.65
N TYR A 278 -38.24 -4.06 -1.75
CA TYR A 278 -36.90 -3.54 -2.02
C TYR A 278 -35.86 -4.38 -1.31
N SER A 279 -34.72 -4.55 -1.94
CA SER A 279 -33.53 -5.15 -1.33
C SER A 279 -32.35 -4.22 -1.50
N PHE A 280 -31.55 -4.06 -0.44
CA PHE A 280 -30.38 -3.21 -0.42
C PHE A 280 -29.16 -3.98 0.07
N TYR A 281 -27.99 -3.62 -0.42
CA TYR A 281 -26.69 -3.92 0.18
C TYR A 281 -25.73 -2.79 -0.11
N CYS A 282 -24.63 -2.72 0.61
CA CYS A 282 -23.57 -1.74 0.36
C CYS A 282 -22.21 -2.40 0.35
N VAL A 283 -21.26 -1.74 -0.30
CA VAL A 283 -19.85 -2.14 -0.39
C VAL A 283 -18.99 -0.98 0.09
N ASP A 284 -17.93 -1.26 0.86
CA ASP A 284 -16.95 -0.30 1.29
C ASP A 284 -15.80 -0.11 0.26
N ASN A 285 -14.85 0.80 0.55
CA ASN A 285 -13.71 1.04 -0.32
C ASN A 285 -12.65 -0.08 -0.31
N ALA A 286 -12.65 -0.96 0.70
CA ALA A 286 -11.80 -2.14 0.75
C ALA A 286 -12.39 -3.34 0.00
N GLY A 287 -13.69 -3.29 -0.35
CA GLY A 287 -14.39 -4.33 -1.07
C GLY A 287 -15.21 -5.29 -0.20
N ASN A 288 -15.42 -4.99 1.10
CA ASN A 288 -16.33 -5.79 1.92
C ASN A 288 -17.78 -5.41 1.60
N ALA A 289 -18.64 -6.44 1.52
CA ALA A 289 -20.08 -6.25 1.29
C ALA A 289 -20.87 -6.48 2.59
N SER A 290 -21.88 -5.65 2.81
CA SER A 290 -22.85 -5.86 3.88
C SER A 290 -23.69 -7.12 3.65
N GLN A 291 -24.46 -7.53 4.63
CA GLN A 291 -25.61 -8.41 4.38
C GLN A 291 -26.64 -7.69 3.52
N THR A 292 -27.56 -8.45 2.94
CA THR A 292 -28.74 -7.90 2.26
C THR A 292 -29.78 -7.46 3.29
N TYR A 293 -30.30 -6.25 3.10
CA TYR A 293 -31.38 -5.68 3.87
C TYR A 293 -32.62 -5.57 2.98
N THR A 294 -33.79 -5.85 3.55
CA THR A 294 -35.06 -5.83 2.83
C THR A 294 -36.08 -4.94 3.54
N ILE A 295 -36.91 -4.26 2.76
CA ILE A 295 -38.06 -3.52 3.24
C ILE A 295 -39.15 -3.59 2.17
N SER A 296 -40.39 -3.79 2.57
CA SER A 296 -41.51 -3.73 1.66
C SER A 296 -42.37 -2.51 1.96
N MET A 297 -42.88 -1.86 0.92
CA MET A 297 -43.74 -0.70 1.05
C MET A 297 -45.07 -0.97 0.38
N ASP A 298 -46.16 -0.60 1.06
CA ASP A 298 -47.52 -0.57 0.54
C ASP A 298 -48.26 0.57 1.26
N HIS A 299 -48.46 1.67 0.56
CA HIS A 299 -49.14 2.86 1.08
C HIS A 299 -50.51 3.05 0.42
N THR A 300 -50.84 2.14 -0.52
CA THR A 300 -52.10 2.19 -1.26
C THR A 300 -53.18 1.41 -0.49
N ARG A 301 -54.28 2.05 -0.17
CA ARG A 301 -55.40 1.43 0.53
C ARG A 301 -56.12 0.47 -0.37
N PRO A 302 -56.62 -0.70 0.15
CA PRO A 302 -57.44 -1.56 -0.64
C PRO A 302 -58.75 -0.87 -1.10
N THR A 303 -59.25 -1.30 -2.24
CA THR A 303 -60.51 -0.82 -2.82
C THR A 303 -61.60 -1.88 -2.64
N ILE A 304 -62.82 -1.40 -2.44
CA ILE A 304 -64.03 -2.29 -2.38
C ILE A 304 -64.96 -1.90 -3.52
N THR A 305 -65.37 -2.92 -4.28
CA THR A 305 -66.32 -2.76 -5.39
C THR A 305 -67.54 -3.65 -5.16
N SER A 306 -68.65 -3.27 -5.74
CA SER A 306 -69.92 -4.05 -5.69
C SER A 306 -70.43 -4.30 -7.11
N SER A 307 -70.97 -5.52 -7.36
CA SER A 307 -71.57 -5.87 -8.65
C SER A 307 -72.78 -5.02 -9.05
N VAL A 308 -73.32 -4.25 -8.09
CA VAL A 308 -74.53 -3.44 -8.30
C VAL A 308 -74.20 -1.94 -8.38
N GLY A 309 -72.94 -1.57 -8.54
CA GLY A 309 -72.54 -0.22 -8.88
C GLY A 309 -72.80 0.81 -7.79
N GLY A 310 -72.19 0.67 -6.62
CA GLY A 310 -72.19 1.64 -5.54
C GLY A 310 -72.95 1.19 -4.29
N PHE A 311 -72.62 1.84 -3.16
CA PHE A 311 -73.21 1.58 -1.85
C PHE A 311 -74.47 2.41 -1.57
N GLY A 312 -75.28 1.96 -0.60
CA GLY A 312 -76.52 2.65 -0.20
C GLY A 312 -77.72 2.38 -1.05
N LYS A 313 -77.72 1.35 -1.89
CA LYS A 313 -78.86 0.95 -2.77
C LYS A 313 -79.76 -0.08 -2.13
N THR A 314 -81.04 -0.04 -2.41
CA THR A 314 -82.00 -1.10 -2.10
C THR A 314 -82.05 -2.09 -3.28
N LEU A 315 -81.80 -3.36 -3.01
CA LEU A 315 -81.68 -4.41 -4.03
C LEU A 315 -82.73 -5.47 -3.86
N GLN A 316 -83.26 -5.96 -4.99
CA GLN A 316 -84.21 -7.13 -5.06
C GLN A 316 -83.51 -8.46 -5.40
N ASP A 317 -82.33 -8.35 -6.00
CA ASP A 317 -81.46 -9.48 -6.41
C ASP A 317 -80.22 -9.60 -5.53
N GLY A 318 -79.56 -10.72 -5.60
CA GLY A 318 -78.29 -10.95 -4.92
C GLY A 318 -77.16 -10.02 -5.45
N PHE A 319 -76.12 -9.79 -4.67
CA PHE A 319 -74.99 -8.98 -5.04
C PHE A 319 -73.67 -9.56 -4.57
N THR A 320 -72.61 -9.18 -5.22
CA THR A 320 -71.24 -9.56 -4.87
C THR A 320 -70.43 -8.32 -4.43
N VAL A 321 -69.68 -8.42 -3.37
CA VAL A 321 -68.73 -7.41 -2.95
C VAL A 321 -67.31 -8.02 -3.04
N THR A 322 -66.43 -7.27 -3.68
CA THR A 322 -65.04 -7.71 -3.89
C THR A 322 -64.12 -6.64 -3.38
N ALA A 323 -63.09 -7.03 -2.64
CA ALA A 323 -61.98 -6.19 -2.26
C ALA A 323 -60.76 -6.54 -3.13
N SER A 324 -59.99 -5.54 -3.49
CA SER A 324 -58.74 -5.66 -4.24
C SER A 324 -57.68 -4.70 -3.74
N ASP A 325 -56.47 -5.08 -3.86
CA ASP A 325 -55.29 -4.26 -3.55
C ASP A 325 -54.26 -4.39 -4.68
N ASN A 326 -53.39 -3.38 -4.84
CA ASN A 326 -52.42 -3.30 -5.94
C ASN A 326 -51.12 -4.09 -5.68
N TYR A 327 -50.75 -4.34 -4.42
CA TYR A 327 -49.51 -5.01 -4.08
C TYR A 327 -49.65 -6.15 -3.07
N SER A 328 -50.31 -5.88 -1.95
CA SER A 328 -50.45 -6.90 -0.89
C SER A 328 -51.77 -7.69 -1.00
N GLY A 329 -51.85 -8.82 -0.33
CA GLY A 329 -53.12 -9.53 -0.23
C GLY A 329 -54.13 -8.72 0.58
N VAL A 330 -55.43 -8.92 0.27
CA VAL A 330 -56.53 -8.22 0.94
C VAL A 330 -57.41 -9.19 1.71
N THR A 331 -57.85 -8.80 2.89
CA THR A 331 -58.93 -9.49 3.67
C THR A 331 -60.14 -8.58 3.67
N LEU A 332 -61.27 -9.10 3.13
CA LEU A 332 -62.57 -8.44 3.17
C LEU A 332 -63.28 -8.81 4.47
N TYR A 333 -63.74 -7.83 5.20
CA TYR A 333 -64.59 -8.00 6.39
C TYR A 333 -65.99 -7.50 6.05
N TYR A 334 -67.00 -8.26 6.52
CA TYR A 334 -68.37 -7.90 6.35
C TYR A 334 -69.22 -8.08 7.60
N LYS A 335 -70.30 -7.33 7.71
CA LYS A 335 -71.27 -7.40 8.77
C LYS A 335 -72.68 -7.49 8.15
N THR A 336 -73.45 -8.50 8.58
CA THR A 336 -74.84 -8.63 8.18
C THR A 336 -75.77 -7.73 9.03
N PRO A 337 -77.02 -7.46 8.61
CA PRO A 337 -77.93 -6.56 9.33
C PRO A 337 -78.19 -6.86 10.79
N ASN A 338 -78.18 -8.15 11.18
CA ASN A 338 -78.44 -8.58 12.56
C ASN A 338 -77.18 -8.85 13.38
N SER A 339 -75.98 -8.54 12.82
CA SER A 339 -74.74 -8.75 13.50
C SER A 339 -74.19 -7.43 14.07
N THR A 340 -73.62 -7.49 15.27
CA THR A 340 -72.94 -6.37 15.90
C THR A 340 -71.43 -6.36 15.54
N SER A 341 -70.88 -7.45 15.02
CA SER A 341 -69.47 -7.63 14.72
C SER A 341 -69.23 -7.93 13.25
N PHE A 342 -68.07 -7.48 12.77
CA PHE A 342 -67.56 -7.86 11.44
C PHE A 342 -66.90 -9.23 11.51
N VAL A 343 -67.05 -9.99 10.41
CA VAL A 343 -66.45 -11.31 10.20
C VAL A 343 -65.52 -11.23 9.00
N ALA A 344 -64.33 -11.80 9.11
CA ALA A 344 -63.42 -11.93 8.00
C ALA A 344 -63.94 -12.89 6.97
N SER A 345 -63.93 -12.53 5.70
CA SER A 345 -64.19 -13.44 4.60
C SER A 345 -62.97 -14.36 4.38
N THR A 346 -63.23 -15.59 4.02
CA THR A 346 -62.20 -16.56 3.61
C THR A 346 -61.61 -16.28 2.21
N THR A 347 -62.27 -15.37 1.46
CA THR A 347 -61.87 -14.95 0.12
C THR A 347 -61.97 -13.43 0.01
N SER A 348 -61.33 -12.84 -1.02
CA SER A 348 -61.46 -11.42 -1.31
C SER A 348 -62.81 -10.99 -1.86
N SER A 349 -63.75 -11.90 -2.00
CA SER A 349 -65.10 -11.65 -2.52
C SER A 349 -66.14 -12.38 -1.71
N VAL A 350 -67.32 -11.74 -1.47
CA VAL A 350 -68.47 -12.33 -0.80
C VAL A 350 -69.71 -12.17 -1.64
N VAL A 351 -70.46 -13.26 -1.84
CA VAL A 351 -71.72 -13.27 -2.59
C VAL A 351 -72.89 -13.33 -1.62
N PHE A 352 -73.82 -12.40 -1.73
CA PHE A 352 -75.08 -12.40 -1.01
C PHE A 352 -76.19 -12.76 -1.97
N SER A 353 -76.93 -13.84 -1.66
CA SER A 353 -78.06 -14.29 -2.47
C SER A 353 -79.30 -13.38 -2.28
N LYS A 354 -80.26 -13.45 -3.18
CA LYS A 354 -81.55 -12.76 -3.07
C LYS A 354 -82.37 -13.14 -1.83
N THR A 355 -82.06 -14.27 -1.20
CA THR A 355 -82.70 -14.75 0.04
C THR A 355 -81.90 -14.27 1.29
N ALA A 356 -80.90 -13.48 1.15
CA ALA A 356 -80.15 -12.86 2.28
C ALA A 356 -81.11 -11.96 3.10
N VAL A 357 -80.74 -11.77 4.39
CA VAL A 357 -81.54 -10.97 5.34
C VAL A 357 -81.64 -9.54 4.86
N ASN A 358 -82.82 -8.94 4.84
CA ASN A 358 -83.06 -7.57 4.52
C ASN A 358 -82.42 -6.64 5.59
N GLY A 359 -81.80 -5.56 5.14
CA GLY A 359 -81.17 -4.56 6.03
C GLY A 359 -79.83 -4.04 5.53
N THR A 360 -79.13 -3.34 6.39
CA THR A 360 -77.87 -2.69 6.05
C THR A 360 -76.70 -3.64 6.31
N TYR A 361 -75.91 -3.87 5.27
CA TYR A 361 -74.63 -4.58 5.34
C TYR A 361 -73.46 -3.59 5.45
N GLY A 362 -72.48 -3.90 6.29
CA GLY A 362 -71.24 -3.12 6.39
C GLY A 362 -70.05 -3.88 5.81
N PHE A 363 -69.13 -3.14 5.20
CA PHE A 363 -67.93 -3.72 4.61
C PHE A 363 -66.72 -2.84 4.92
N TYR A 364 -65.57 -3.44 5.20
CA TYR A 364 -64.28 -2.83 5.14
C TYR A 364 -63.24 -3.86 4.67
N ALA A 365 -62.14 -3.40 4.16
CA ALA A 365 -61.06 -4.24 3.73
C ALA A 365 -59.75 -3.83 4.40
N VAL A 366 -58.92 -4.78 4.68
CA VAL A 366 -57.57 -4.57 5.23
C VAL A 366 -56.59 -5.30 4.30
N ASP A 367 -55.53 -4.63 3.91
CA ASP A 367 -54.46 -5.20 3.13
C ASP A 367 -53.47 -6.01 3.99
N GLY A 368 -52.42 -6.57 3.36
CA GLY A 368 -51.41 -7.39 4.06
C GLY A 368 -50.45 -6.55 4.92
N PHE A 369 -50.57 -5.20 4.91
CA PHE A 369 -49.76 -4.29 5.72
C PHE A 369 -50.57 -3.66 6.89
N GLY A 370 -51.90 -3.73 6.86
CA GLY A 370 -52.81 -3.23 7.90
C GLY A 370 -53.35 -1.86 7.57
#